data_5a810eb1354efa998e47c89bfbf40fec
#
_entry.id   5a810eb1354efa998e47c89bfbf40fec
#
_cell.length_a   1.000
_cell.length_b   1.000
_cell.length_c   1.000
_cell.angle_alpha   90.00
_cell.angle_beta   90.00
_cell.angle_gamma   90.00
#
_symmetry.space_group_name_H-M   'P 1'
#
loop_
_entity.id
_entity.type
_entity.pdbx_description
1 polymer ?
#
loop_
_entity_poly.entity_id
_entity_poly.type
_entity_poly.pdbx_seq_one_letter_code
_entity_poly.pdbx_strand_id
1 'polypeptide(L)'
;MRSVGVRLDKIIQAVRTMRISTYWQFRRMERATEQSVHQMTLWQQRVATGRRIEQPSDDPVGSVHALALREQIQQIDQYGRNIREARLFLQATEQAFADIGELLHRTRQIITQGANDTNDGNAREALAQEIREIQRRLLQIANQRPDGERYLFSGQTVHTTPIDVIGGVASYVGDGNPMRVHIAADRTIAMNFSGARIADLYNKLTQIENNLISGASAQLSTVDLQDIEQFQNEFHRYRGEVGVRLRELTNYEQLHLNRRDQLLGNLADIEEIDLAQAISQLKQSELSYQASLQVFTRIQSVNLFDFLRGG
;
A
#
# COMPACT_ATOMS: atom_id res chain seq x y z
N MET A 1 -29.80 92.31 -2.39
CA MET A 1 -29.36 91.19 -3.25
C MET A 1 -28.21 90.30 -2.66
N ARG A 2 -27.54 90.66 -1.51
CA ARG A 2 -26.51 89.83 -0.92
C ARG A 2 -26.97 88.65 -0.04
N SER A 3 -28.15 88.62 0.45
CA SER A 3 -28.68 87.59 1.37
C SER A 3 -29.15 86.30 0.69
N VAL A 4 -29.48 86.34 -0.62
CA VAL A 4 -29.96 85.13 -1.35
C VAL A 4 -28.78 84.26 -1.79
N GLY A 5 -27.65 84.85 -2.18
CA GLY A 5 -26.48 84.10 -2.61
C GLY A 5 -25.87 83.21 -1.49
N VAL A 6 -25.78 83.75 -0.23
CA VAL A 6 -25.27 82.99 0.93
C VAL A 6 -26.16 81.82 1.33
N ARG A 7 -27.46 81.91 1.10
CA ARG A 7 -28.39 80.76 1.32
C ARG A 7 -28.28 79.69 0.28
N LEU A 8 -28.04 80.03 -1.01
CA LEU A 8 -27.83 79.06 -2.07
C LEU A 8 -26.55 78.30 -1.89
N ASP A 9 -25.42 78.96 -1.52
CA ASP A 9 -24.16 78.28 -1.28
C ASP A 9 -24.20 77.32 -0.12
N LYS A 10 -24.90 77.66 0.99
CA LYS A 10 -25.10 76.74 2.11
C LYS A 10 -25.96 75.54 1.74
N ILE A 11 -26.95 75.70 0.89
CA ILE A 11 -27.78 74.58 0.39
C ILE A 11 -26.98 73.71 -0.54
N ILE A 12 -26.15 74.25 -1.44
CA ILE A 12 -25.28 73.47 -2.36
C ILE A 12 -24.20 72.73 -1.56
N GLN A 13 -23.59 73.31 -0.53
CA GLN A 13 -22.66 72.64 0.35
C GLN A 13 -23.32 71.52 1.16
N ALA A 14 -24.54 71.76 1.70
CA ALA A 14 -25.27 70.74 2.45
C ALA A 14 -25.67 69.54 1.53
N VAL A 15 -26.09 69.79 0.31
CA VAL A 15 -26.40 68.73 -0.66
C VAL A 15 -25.14 67.98 -1.11
N ARG A 16 -24.01 68.67 -1.22
CA ARG A 16 -22.72 68.02 -1.56
C ARG A 16 -22.18 67.14 -0.44
N THR A 17 -22.29 67.59 0.80
CA THR A 17 -21.91 66.80 1.98
C THR A 17 -22.86 65.65 2.23
N MET A 18 -24.15 65.76 1.98
CA MET A 18 -25.14 64.71 2.07
C MET A 18 -24.86 63.60 1.03
N ARG A 19 -24.55 63.95 -0.22
CA ARG A 19 -24.20 62.98 -1.27
C ARG A 19 -22.91 62.20 -0.96
N ILE A 20 -21.92 62.80 -0.38
CA ILE A 20 -20.69 62.18 0.06
C ILE A 20 -20.95 61.19 1.22
N SER A 21 -21.76 61.57 2.20
CA SER A 21 -22.17 60.72 3.32
C SER A 21 -22.94 59.48 2.84
N THR A 22 -23.88 59.62 1.95
CA THR A 22 -24.67 58.51 1.37
C THR A 22 -23.81 57.55 0.55
N TYR A 23 -22.88 58.08 -0.24
CA TYR A 23 -21.91 57.25 -0.99
C TYR A 23 -21.03 56.40 -0.08
N TRP A 24 -20.50 56.98 1.02
CA TRP A 24 -19.72 56.25 1.99
C TRP A 24 -20.52 55.18 2.74
N GLN A 25 -21.78 55.46 3.06
CA GLN A 25 -22.68 54.49 3.68
C GLN A 25 -22.92 53.30 2.72
N PHE A 26 -23.17 53.58 1.44
CA PHE A 26 -23.37 52.56 0.42
C PHE A 26 -22.14 51.65 0.28
N ARG A 27 -20.94 52.24 0.13
CA ARG A 27 -19.69 51.52 0.04
C ARG A 27 -19.38 50.65 1.29
N ARG A 28 -19.74 51.16 2.45
CA ARG A 28 -19.57 50.39 3.70
C ARG A 28 -20.53 49.22 3.72
N MET A 29 -21.72 49.36 3.26
CA MET A 29 -22.72 48.31 3.20
C MET A 29 -22.40 47.25 2.15
N GLU A 30 -21.93 47.65 0.98
CA GLU A 30 -21.44 46.78 -0.08
C GLU A 30 -20.35 45.84 0.48
N ARG A 31 -19.32 46.41 1.12
CA ARG A 31 -18.26 45.65 1.76
C ARG A 31 -18.77 44.70 2.86
N ALA A 32 -19.72 45.13 3.68
CA ALA A 32 -20.32 44.29 4.70
C ALA A 32 -21.10 43.13 4.10
N THR A 33 -21.80 43.34 3.00
CA THR A 33 -22.53 42.29 2.27
C THR A 33 -21.55 41.31 1.64
N GLU A 34 -20.50 41.79 0.95
CA GLU A 34 -19.41 40.96 0.42
C GLU A 34 -18.73 40.08 1.48
N GLN A 35 -18.43 40.66 2.64
CA GLN A 35 -17.87 39.92 3.77
C GLN A 35 -18.84 38.82 4.26
N SER A 36 -20.15 39.13 4.35
CA SER A 36 -21.14 38.14 4.77
C SER A 36 -21.29 37.00 3.77
N VAL A 37 -21.25 37.28 2.47
CA VAL A 37 -21.23 36.25 1.41
C VAL A 37 -20.00 35.39 1.51
N HIS A 38 -18.81 36.00 1.65
CA HIS A 38 -17.55 35.29 1.79
C HIS A 38 -17.57 34.34 3.02
N GLN A 39 -18.02 34.82 4.17
CA GLN A 39 -18.14 33.99 5.38
C GLN A 39 -19.12 32.84 5.20
N MET A 40 -20.29 33.09 4.60
CA MET A 40 -21.28 32.06 4.29
C MET A 40 -20.67 30.98 3.36
N THR A 41 -20.02 31.38 2.29
CA THR A 41 -19.39 30.45 1.32
C THR A 41 -18.29 29.63 2.00
N LEU A 42 -17.45 30.24 2.84
CA LEU A 42 -16.43 29.55 3.59
C LEU A 42 -17.01 28.45 4.51
N TRP A 43 -18.06 28.77 5.26
CA TRP A 43 -18.71 27.81 6.13
C TRP A 43 -19.46 26.73 5.37
N GLN A 44 -20.08 27.06 4.23
CA GLN A 44 -20.69 26.08 3.32
C GLN A 44 -19.65 25.06 2.83
N GLN A 45 -18.49 25.53 2.40
CA GLN A 45 -17.39 24.70 1.93
C GLN A 45 -16.88 23.79 3.04
N ARG A 46 -16.60 24.35 4.24
CA ARG A 46 -16.15 23.58 5.41
C ARG A 46 -17.15 22.50 5.85
N VAL A 47 -18.45 22.82 5.83
CA VAL A 47 -19.51 21.84 6.14
C VAL A 47 -19.58 20.75 5.07
N ALA A 48 -19.41 21.11 3.78
CA ALA A 48 -19.46 20.18 2.66
C ALA A 48 -18.26 19.21 2.65
N THR A 49 -17.06 19.70 3.01
CA THR A 49 -15.82 18.90 3.01
C THR A 49 -15.53 18.22 4.35
N GLY A 50 -16.16 18.69 5.44
CA GLY A 50 -15.84 18.25 6.80
C GLY A 50 -14.45 18.71 7.29
N ARG A 51 -13.76 19.61 6.56
CA ARG A 51 -12.41 20.05 6.85
C ARG A 51 -12.35 21.49 7.37
N ARG A 52 -11.52 21.70 8.39
CA ARG A 52 -11.16 23.02 8.92
C ARG A 52 -10.07 23.67 8.06
N ILE A 53 -9.11 22.89 7.58
CA ILE A 53 -7.97 23.32 6.77
C ILE A 53 -8.14 22.76 5.34
N GLU A 54 -8.36 23.63 4.38
CA GLU A 54 -8.42 23.27 2.96
C GLU A 54 -7.21 23.80 2.18
N GLN A 55 -6.75 24.98 2.57
CA GLN A 55 -5.63 25.66 1.93
C GLN A 55 -4.55 25.96 2.97
N PRO A 56 -3.27 25.98 2.57
CA PRO A 56 -2.18 26.35 3.48
C PRO A 56 -2.33 27.74 4.09
N SER A 57 -3.11 28.63 3.46
CA SER A 57 -3.43 29.96 3.98
C SER A 57 -4.37 29.94 5.20
N ASP A 58 -5.16 28.87 5.38
CA ASP A 58 -6.11 28.77 6.51
C ASP A 58 -5.38 28.57 7.84
N ASP A 59 -4.38 27.68 7.83
CA ASP A 59 -3.51 27.39 8.95
C ASP A 59 -2.15 26.88 8.44
N PRO A 60 -1.16 27.76 8.23
CA PRO A 60 0.14 27.37 7.70
C PRO A 60 0.87 26.32 8.55
N VAL A 61 0.76 26.42 9.89
CA VAL A 61 1.42 25.48 10.80
C VAL A 61 0.72 24.13 10.79
N GLY A 62 -0.60 24.12 10.91
CA GLY A 62 -1.41 22.91 10.80
C GLY A 62 -1.20 22.20 9.46
N SER A 63 -1.11 22.95 8.35
CA SER A 63 -0.88 22.38 7.00
C SER A 63 0.48 21.68 6.88
N VAL A 64 1.55 22.23 7.47
CA VAL A 64 2.87 21.57 7.49
C VAL A 64 2.82 20.28 8.30
N HIS A 65 2.16 20.29 9.48
CA HIS A 65 1.99 19.08 10.29
C HIS A 65 1.15 18.01 9.56
N ALA A 66 0.05 18.41 8.93
CA ALA A 66 -0.80 17.53 8.16
C ALA A 66 -0.04 16.87 6.99
N LEU A 67 0.80 17.65 6.29
CA LEU A 67 1.65 17.13 5.21
C LEU A 67 2.64 16.08 5.73
N ALA A 68 3.32 16.35 6.84
CA ALA A 68 4.26 15.40 7.45
C ALA A 68 3.56 14.09 7.89
N LEU A 69 2.34 14.18 8.44
CA LEU A 69 1.54 12.99 8.79
C LEU A 69 1.13 12.20 7.56
N ARG A 70 0.73 12.87 6.48
CA ARG A 70 0.39 12.21 5.21
C ARG A 70 1.59 11.48 4.59
N GLU A 71 2.79 12.08 4.65
CA GLU A 71 4.02 11.42 4.19
C GLU A 71 4.29 10.14 5.00
N GLN A 72 4.14 10.18 6.33
CA GLN A 72 4.30 8.99 7.16
C GLN A 72 3.26 7.91 6.82
N ILE A 73 2.00 8.28 6.60
CA ILE A 73 0.94 7.35 6.19
C ILE A 73 1.28 6.70 4.84
N GLN A 74 1.72 7.49 3.85
CA GLN A 74 2.12 6.97 2.53
C GLN A 74 3.30 5.99 2.64
N GLN A 75 4.25 6.26 3.51
CA GLN A 75 5.38 5.37 3.76
C GLN A 75 4.93 4.04 4.38
N ILE A 76 4.02 4.07 5.36
CA ILE A 76 3.42 2.87 5.95
C ILE A 76 2.63 2.08 4.91
N ASP A 77 1.86 2.74 4.06
CA ASP A 77 1.12 2.10 2.98
C ASP A 77 2.06 1.41 1.97
N GLN A 78 3.25 2.00 1.72
CA GLN A 78 4.28 1.34 0.90
C GLN A 78 4.83 0.08 1.58
N TYR A 79 5.14 0.14 2.88
CA TYR A 79 5.56 -1.06 3.61
C TYR A 79 4.47 -2.14 3.60
N GLY A 80 3.20 -1.76 3.72
CA GLY A 80 2.07 -2.68 3.59
C GLY A 80 2.01 -3.37 2.22
N ARG A 81 2.29 -2.67 1.13
CA ARG A 81 2.41 -3.28 -0.22
C ARG A 81 3.56 -4.28 -0.30
N ASN A 82 4.73 -3.89 0.19
CA ASN A 82 5.92 -4.73 0.24
C ASN A 82 5.71 -6.01 1.07
N ILE A 83 5.02 -5.90 2.21
CA ILE A 83 4.66 -7.04 3.06
C ILE A 83 3.74 -8.02 2.32
N ARG A 84 2.73 -7.52 1.60
CA ARG A 84 1.82 -8.38 0.82
C ARG A 84 2.56 -9.12 -0.30
N GLU A 85 3.45 -8.44 -0.99
CA GLU A 85 4.29 -9.03 -2.03
C GLU A 85 5.22 -10.12 -1.46
N ALA A 86 5.95 -9.80 -0.39
CA ALA A 86 6.83 -10.76 0.27
C ALA A 86 6.06 -11.99 0.79
N ARG A 87 4.85 -11.77 1.33
CA ARG A 87 3.98 -12.85 1.80
C ARG A 87 3.57 -13.79 0.67
N LEU A 88 3.20 -13.27 -0.50
CA LEU A 88 2.86 -14.09 -1.68
C LEU A 88 4.00 -15.04 -2.03
N PHE A 89 5.23 -14.51 -2.15
CA PHE A 89 6.40 -15.30 -2.48
C PHE A 89 6.77 -16.32 -1.40
N LEU A 90 6.72 -15.92 -0.12
CA LEU A 90 7.05 -16.82 0.99
C LEU A 90 5.99 -17.93 1.16
N GLN A 91 4.71 -17.64 0.95
CA GLN A 91 3.67 -18.67 0.98
C GLN A 91 3.83 -19.67 -0.18
N ALA A 92 4.14 -19.19 -1.39
CA ALA A 92 4.44 -20.06 -2.51
C ALA A 92 5.71 -20.92 -2.25
N THR A 93 6.73 -20.33 -1.61
CA THR A 93 7.95 -21.06 -1.21
C THR A 93 7.65 -22.13 -0.15
N GLU A 94 6.79 -21.81 0.83
CA GLU A 94 6.36 -22.79 1.85
C GLU A 94 5.69 -23.98 1.20
N GLN A 95 4.74 -23.74 0.29
CA GLN A 95 4.06 -24.79 -0.45
C GLN A 95 5.03 -25.61 -1.31
N ALA A 96 5.93 -24.96 -2.03
CA ALA A 96 6.94 -25.64 -2.83
C ALA A 96 7.85 -26.56 -1.98
N PHE A 97 8.27 -26.08 -0.81
CA PHE A 97 9.08 -26.90 0.10
C PHE A 97 8.28 -28.03 0.77
N ALA A 98 6.98 -27.84 1.00
CA ALA A 98 6.09 -28.91 1.45
C ALA A 98 5.98 -30.01 0.39
N ASP A 99 5.73 -29.63 -0.88
CA ASP A 99 5.62 -30.56 -2.00
C ASP A 99 6.95 -31.31 -2.23
N ILE A 100 8.10 -30.63 -2.13
CA ILE A 100 9.42 -31.28 -2.21
C ILE A 100 9.60 -32.28 -1.05
N GLY A 101 9.12 -31.94 0.15
CA GLY A 101 9.13 -32.86 1.30
C GLY A 101 8.35 -34.15 1.04
N GLU A 102 7.21 -34.06 0.39
CA GLU A 102 6.44 -35.24 -0.03
C GLU A 102 7.17 -36.08 -1.09
N LEU A 103 7.78 -35.43 -2.08
CA LEU A 103 8.60 -36.11 -3.09
C LEU A 103 9.81 -36.84 -2.43
N LEU A 104 10.48 -36.22 -1.48
CA LEU A 104 11.59 -36.82 -0.74
C LEU A 104 11.11 -38.02 0.11
N HIS A 105 9.94 -37.93 0.74
CA HIS A 105 9.36 -39.06 1.45
C HIS A 105 9.07 -40.23 0.53
N ARG A 106 8.50 -39.98 -0.66
CA ARG A 106 8.26 -41.01 -1.68
C ARG A 106 9.57 -41.59 -2.20
N THR A 107 10.57 -40.78 -2.47
CA THR A 107 11.92 -41.22 -2.88
C THR A 107 12.53 -42.16 -1.86
N ARG A 108 12.43 -41.85 -0.56
CA ARG A 108 12.90 -42.73 0.51
C ARG A 108 12.23 -44.11 0.48
N GLN A 109 10.92 -44.17 0.25
CA GLN A 109 10.19 -45.46 0.10
C GLN A 109 10.70 -46.27 -1.09
N ILE A 110 10.91 -45.60 -2.25
CA ILE A 110 11.44 -46.22 -3.46
C ILE A 110 12.85 -46.81 -3.21
N ILE A 111 13.75 -46.03 -2.57
CA ILE A 111 15.08 -46.46 -2.22
C ILE A 111 15.01 -47.69 -1.31
N THR A 112 14.20 -47.68 -0.25
CA THR A 112 14.04 -48.79 0.68
C THR A 112 13.49 -50.04 -0.03
N GLN A 113 12.57 -49.88 -0.95
CA GLN A 113 12.05 -50.97 -1.77
C GLN A 113 13.12 -51.49 -2.75
N GLY A 114 13.83 -50.59 -3.44
CA GLY A 114 14.86 -50.91 -4.45
C GLY A 114 16.11 -51.59 -3.86
N ALA A 115 16.40 -51.30 -2.57
CA ALA A 115 17.52 -51.93 -1.83
C ALA A 115 17.32 -53.39 -1.50
N ASN A 116 16.08 -53.92 -1.65
CA ASN A 116 15.83 -55.35 -1.45
C ASN A 116 16.38 -56.16 -2.63
N ASP A 117 17.28 -57.10 -2.39
CA ASP A 117 17.93 -57.94 -3.40
C ASP A 117 16.98 -58.90 -4.12
N THR A 118 15.73 -59.05 -3.64
CA THR A 118 14.69 -59.88 -4.24
C THR A 118 14.02 -59.26 -5.47
N ASN A 119 14.28 -57.98 -5.77
CA ASN A 119 13.69 -57.28 -6.91
C ASN A 119 14.32 -57.79 -8.23
N ASP A 120 13.49 -58.23 -9.15
CA ASP A 120 13.91 -58.50 -10.49
C ASP A 120 14.18 -57.23 -11.34
N GLY A 121 14.72 -57.40 -12.55
CA GLY A 121 15.06 -56.25 -13.41
C GLY A 121 13.82 -55.41 -13.78
N ASN A 122 12.63 -56.00 -13.95
CA ASN A 122 11.41 -55.31 -14.28
C ASN A 122 10.89 -54.46 -13.10
N ALA A 123 10.98 -55.00 -11.87
CA ALA A 123 10.60 -54.28 -10.68
C ALA A 123 11.51 -53.03 -10.44
N ARG A 124 12.83 -53.21 -10.65
CA ARG A 124 13.81 -52.11 -10.55
C ARG A 124 13.55 -51.02 -11.62
N GLU A 125 13.25 -51.42 -12.86
CA GLU A 125 12.89 -50.47 -13.93
C GLU A 125 11.62 -49.69 -13.59
N ALA A 126 10.60 -50.35 -13.00
CA ALA A 126 9.38 -49.65 -12.55
C ALA A 126 9.68 -48.61 -11.48
N LEU A 127 10.55 -48.93 -10.48
CA LEU A 127 10.97 -47.98 -9.49
C LEU A 127 11.78 -46.80 -10.06
N ALA A 128 12.64 -47.07 -11.06
CA ALA A 128 13.38 -46.05 -11.80
C ALA A 128 12.45 -45.12 -12.56
N GLN A 129 11.36 -45.65 -13.14
CA GLN A 129 10.33 -44.82 -13.78
C GLN A 129 9.62 -43.90 -12.79
N GLU A 130 9.34 -44.36 -11.57
CA GLU A 130 8.79 -43.49 -10.52
C GLU A 130 9.77 -42.36 -10.17
N ILE A 131 11.07 -42.61 -10.08
CA ILE A 131 12.06 -41.53 -9.83
C ILE A 131 12.03 -40.51 -10.98
N ARG A 132 11.91 -40.94 -12.24
CA ARG A 132 11.75 -40.00 -13.37
C ARG A 132 10.50 -39.11 -13.26
N GLU A 133 9.39 -39.64 -12.72
CA GLU A 133 8.20 -38.82 -12.45
C GLU A 133 8.45 -37.83 -11.33
N ILE A 134 9.14 -38.22 -10.27
CA ILE A 134 9.54 -37.33 -9.18
C ILE A 134 10.43 -36.20 -9.71
N GLN A 135 11.41 -36.50 -10.56
CA GLN A 135 12.25 -35.49 -11.20
C GLN A 135 11.46 -34.47 -12.02
N ARG A 136 10.48 -34.95 -12.82
CA ARG A 136 9.61 -34.05 -13.59
C ARG A 136 8.80 -33.12 -12.71
N ARG A 137 8.21 -33.63 -11.61
CA ARG A 137 7.47 -32.82 -10.63
C ARG A 137 8.39 -31.83 -9.92
N LEU A 138 9.60 -32.24 -9.56
CA LEU A 138 10.58 -31.39 -8.93
C LEU A 138 10.94 -30.17 -9.82
N LEU A 139 11.13 -30.38 -11.13
CA LEU A 139 11.37 -29.31 -12.08
C LEU A 139 10.18 -28.36 -12.23
N GLN A 140 8.95 -28.90 -12.20
CA GLN A 140 7.74 -28.06 -12.24
C GLN A 140 7.67 -27.15 -11.00
N ILE A 141 7.96 -27.69 -9.82
CA ILE A 141 8.00 -26.92 -8.57
C ILE A 141 9.13 -25.89 -8.63
N ALA A 142 10.31 -26.28 -9.10
CA ALA A 142 11.48 -25.39 -9.15
C ALA A 142 11.28 -24.19 -10.10
N ASN A 143 10.56 -24.42 -11.20
CA ASN A 143 10.35 -23.43 -12.27
C ASN A 143 8.95 -22.76 -12.22
N GLN A 144 8.29 -22.77 -11.03
CA GLN A 144 7.00 -22.11 -10.87
C GLN A 144 7.12 -20.58 -10.77
N ARG A 145 6.02 -19.88 -11.17
CA ARG A 145 5.88 -18.43 -11.13
C ARG A 145 4.62 -18.07 -10.34
N PRO A 146 4.76 -17.67 -9.08
CA PRO A 146 3.60 -17.39 -8.20
C PRO A 146 2.70 -16.26 -8.69
N ASP A 147 3.27 -15.27 -9.38
CA ASP A 147 2.58 -14.10 -9.93
C ASP A 147 2.41 -14.18 -11.47
N GLY A 148 2.81 -15.27 -12.10
CA GLY A 148 2.78 -15.48 -13.55
C GLY A 148 3.95 -14.83 -14.29
N GLU A 149 4.76 -14.00 -13.67
CA GLU A 149 5.86 -13.26 -14.30
C GLU A 149 7.23 -13.70 -13.77
N ARG A 150 7.39 -13.77 -12.45
CA ARG A 150 8.66 -13.95 -11.76
C ARG A 150 8.81 -15.38 -11.25
N TYR A 151 9.96 -15.97 -11.51
CA TYR A 151 10.31 -17.27 -10.95
C TYR A 151 10.60 -17.21 -9.46
N LEU A 152 10.18 -18.25 -8.73
CA LEU A 152 10.27 -18.32 -7.28
C LEU A 152 11.72 -18.46 -6.78
N PHE A 153 12.56 -19.25 -7.50
CA PHE A 153 13.88 -19.69 -7.05
C PHE A 153 15.05 -19.12 -7.87
N SER A 154 14.82 -18.13 -8.73
CA SER A 154 15.85 -17.58 -9.63
C SER A 154 16.79 -16.54 -9.00
N GLY A 155 16.57 -16.16 -7.73
CA GLY A 155 17.31 -15.07 -7.11
C GLY A 155 16.79 -13.71 -7.54
N GLN A 156 17.69 -12.76 -7.86
CA GLN A 156 17.32 -11.42 -8.40
C GLN A 156 17.08 -11.44 -9.90
N THR A 157 17.53 -12.48 -10.63
CA THR A 157 17.27 -12.67 -12.06
C THR A 157 15.89 -13.26 -12.33
N VAL A 158 14.86 -12.57 -11.87
CA VAL A 158 13.47 -13.05 -11.72
C VAL A 158 12.81 -13.59 -13.00
N HIS A 159 13.30 -13.23 -14.17
CA HIS A 159 12.76 -13.68 -15.47
C HIS A 159 13.56 -14.84 -16.09
N THR A 160 14.66 -15.25 -15.45
CA THR A 160 15.48 -16.37 -15.91
C THR A 160 15.01 -17.65 -15.27
N THR A 161 14.82 -18.72 -16.06
CA THR A 161 14.47 -20.06 -15.57
C THR A 161 15.50 -20.50 -14.54
N PRO A 162 15.09 -20.80 -13.29
CA PRO A 162 16.06 -21.09 -12.21
C PRO A 162 16.86 -22.38 -12.45
N ILE A 163 16.22 -23.42 -12.98
CA ILE A 163 16.87 -24.72 -13.22
C ILE A 163 16.72 -25.11 -14.67
N ASP A 164 17.84 -25.37 -15.33
CA ASP A 164 17.94 -25.92 -16.67
C ASP A 164 18.54 -27.34 -16.62
N VAL A 165 18.09 -28.24 -17.50
CA VAL A 165 18.55 -29.62 -17.55
C VAL A 165 19.13 -29.91 -18.94
N ILE A 166 20.44 -30.13 -18.98
CA ILE A 166 21.18 -30.45 -20.19
C ILE A 166 21.84 -31.82 -20.04
N GLY A 167 21.54 -32.76 -20.95
CA GLY A 167 22.12 -34.10 -20.90
C GLY A 167 21.78 -34.90 -19.62
N GLY A 168 20.63 -34.61 -18.98
CA GLY A 168 20.20 -35.28 -17.74
C GLY A 168 20.78 -34.69 -16.46
N VAL A 169 21.59 -33.63 -16.55
CA VAL A 169 22.19 -32.94 -15.40
C VAL A 169 21.49 -31.60 -15.23
N ALA A 170 20.95 -31.37 -14.03
CA ALA A 170 20.36 -30.08 -13.66
C ALA A 170 21.45 -29.09 -13.24
N SER A 171 21.35 -27.87 -13.75
CA SER A 171 22.19 -26.74 -13.36
C SER A 171 21.33 -25.59 -12.86
N TYR A 172 21.79 -24.93 -11.80
CA TYR A 172 21.18 -23.70 -11.32
C TYR A 172 21.67 -22.50 -12.14
N VAL A 173 20.76 -21.81 -12.82
CA VAL A 173 21.05 -20.67 -13.71
C VAL A 173 20.76 -19.33 -13.05
N GLY A 174 20.06 -19.33 -11.92
CA GLY A 174 19.80 -18.14 -11.14
C GLY A 174 21.07 -17.55 -10.50
N ASP A 175 20.98 -16.34 -9.97
CA ASP A 175 22.13 -15.66 -9.33
C ASP A 175 22.32 -15.97 -7.84
N GLY A 176 21.36 -16.66 -7.22
CA GLY A 176 21.39 -17.04 -5.80
C GLY A 176 21.25 -15.88 -4.79
N ASN A 177 21.15 -14.64 -5.26
CA ASN A 177 21.05 -13.48 -4.41
C ASN A 177 19.61 -13.30 -3.86
N PRO A 178 19.43 -12.98 -2.57
CA PRO A 178 18.10 -12.78 -2.03
C PRO A 178 17.48 -11.48 -2.51
N MET A 179 16.24 -11.54 -2.97
CA MET A 179 15.39 -10.36 -3.18
C MET A 179 14.95 -9.81 -1.82
N ARG A 180 15.36 -8.59 -1.51
CA ARG A 180 15.03 -7.93 -0.25
C ARG A 180 14.06 -6.79 -0.47
N VAL A 181 13.04 -6.71 0.38
CA VAL A 181 12.08 -5.61 0.41
C VAL A 181 12.05 -4.95 1.78
N HIS A 182 11.88 -3.63 1.81
CA HIS A 182 11.73 -2.89 3.06
C HIS A 182 10.33 -3.13 3.63
N ILE A 183 10.28 -3.61 4.87
CA ILE A 183 9.04 -3.80 5.64
C ILE A 183 8.92 -2.77 6.78
N ALA A 184 9.99 -2.01 7.05
CA ALA A 184 10.04 -0.84 7.92
C ALA A 184 11.24 0.02 7.50
N ALA A 185 11.41 1.20 8.09
CA ALA A 185 12.50 2.13 7.77
C ALA A 185 13.90 1.50 7.91
N ASP A 186 14.07 0.69 8.95
CA ASP A 186 15.33 0.04 9.34
C ASP A 186 15.31 -1.48 9.13
N ARG A 187 14.23 -2.03 8.54
CA ARG A 187 14.04 -3.48 8.42
C ARG A 187 13.75 -3.91 6.99
N THR A 188 14.57 -4.85 6.51
CA THR A 188 14.34 -5.55 5.24
C THR A 188 14.16 -7.04 5.47
N ILE A 189 13.39 -7.70 4.62
CA ILE A 189 13.21 -9.14 4.63
C ILE A 189 13.55 -9.73 3.25
N ALA A 190 14.17 -10.90 3.22
CA ALA A 190 14.35 -11.66 1.99
C ALA A 190 13.08 -12.45 1.68
N MET A 191 12.51 -12.24 0.48
CA MET A 191 11.24 -12.84 0.09
C MET A 191 11.37 -14.11 -0.76
N ASN A 192 12.60 -14.50 -1.13
CA ASN A 192 12.88 -15.70 -1.93
C ASN A 192 13.98 -16.56 -1.33
N PHE A 193 14.19 -17.74 -1.94
CA PHE A 193 15.26 -18.69 -1.67
C PHE A 193 15.97 -19.05 -2.98
N SER A 194 17.23 -19.49 -2.90
CA SER A 194 17.97 -20.01 -4.04
C SER A 194 17.50 -21.40 -4.44
N GLY A 195 17.40 -21.65 -5.75
CA GLY A 195 17.09 -22.97 -6.31
C GLY A 195 18.26 -23.93 -6.39
N ALA A 196 19.48 -23.54 -6.01
CA ALA A 196 20.68 -24.36 -6.14
C ALA A 196 20.53 -25.74 -5.50
N ARG A 197 19.98 -25.82 -4.28
CA ARG A 197 19.76 -27.11 -3.59
C ARG A 197 18.70 -27.98 -4.23
N ILE A 198 17.77 -27.40 -5.00
CA ILE A 198 16.79 -28.16 -5.79
C ILE A 198 17.48 -28.79 -7.00
N ALA A 199 18.44 -28.09 -7.63
CA ALA A 199 19.26 -28.66 -8.71
C ALA A 199 20.14 -29.83 -8.21
N ASP A 200 20.76 -29.67 -7.01
CA ASP A 200 21.52 -30.74 -6.38
C ASP A 200 20.62 -31.96 -6.10
N LEU A 201 19.41 -31.76 -5.60
CA LEU A 201 18.44 -32.82 -5.37
C LEU A 201 18.07 -33.53 -6.69
N TYR A 202 17.84 -32.80 -7.77
CA TYR A 202 17.55 -33.40 -9.07
C TYR A 202 18.69 -34.32 -9.52
N ASN A 203 19.95 -33.85 -9.41
CA ASN A 203 21.12 -34.62 -9.80
C ASN A 203 21.29 -35.88 -8.90
N LYS A 204 20.94 -35.77 -7.61
CA LYS A 204 20.92 -36.94 -6.72
C LYS A 204 19.85 -37.96 -7.13
N LEU A 205 18.66 -37.52 -7.53
CA LEU A 205 17.61 -38.40 -8.05
C LEU A 205 18.08 -39.13 -9.31
N THR A 206 18.87 -38.47 -10.21
CA THR A 206 19.46 -39.11 -11.39
C THR A 206 20.44 -40.22 -10.98
N GLN A 207 21.24 -40.02 -9.93
CA GLN A 207 22.14 -41.08 -9.40
C GLN A 207 21.34 -42.23 -8.82
N ILE A 208 20.26 -41.96 -8.07
CA ILE A 208 19.38 -43.01 -7.50
C ILE A 208 18.73 -43.82 -8.62
N GLU A 209 18.24 -43.18 -9.67
CA GLU A 209 17.69 -43.83 -10.85
C GLU A 209 18.71 -44.83 -11.44
N ASN A 210 19.93 -44.38 -11.70
CA ASN A 210 20.98 -45.20 -12.23
C ASN A 210 21.36 -46.37 -11.30
N ASN A 211 21.38 -46.16 -9.98
CA ASN A 211 21.65 -47.20 -8.98
C ASN A 211 20.50 -48.25 -8.95
N LEU A 212 19.25 -47.85 -9.15
CA LEU A 212 18.10 -48.76 -9.29
C LEU A 212 18.24 -49.61 -10.51
N ILE A 213 18.54 -49.05 -11.70
CA ILE A 213 18.67 -49.77 -12.97
C ILE A 213 19.86 -50.78 -12.90
N SER A 214 20.99 -50.34 -12.34
CA SER A 214 22.19 -51.19 -12.20
C SER A 214 22.08 -52.28 -11.13
N GLY A 215 21.09 -52.20 -10.23
CA GLY A 215 20.93 -53.10 -9.10
C GLY A 215 21.94 -52.89 -7.95
N ALA A 216 22.40 -51.67 -7.77
CA ALA A 216 23.41 -51.32 -6.74
C ALA A 216 22.74 -51.18 -5.34
N SER A 217 22.21 -52.32 -4.80
CA SER A 217 21.42 -52.34 -3.56
C SER A 217 22.18 -51.79 -2.33
N ALA A 218 23.49 -52.11 -2.23
CA ALA A 218 24.36 -51.58 -1.17
C ALA A 218 24.49 -50.06 -1.22
N GLN A 219 24.60 -49.45 -2.42
CA GLN A 219 24.64 -48.00 -2.60
C GLN A 219 23.29 -47.35 -2.20
N LEU A 220 22.20 -47.95 -2.62
CA LEU A 220 20.83 -47.47 -2.29
C LEU A 220 20.59 -47.46 -0.78
N SER A 221 20.94 -48.56 -0.09
CA SER A 221 20.68 -48.75 1.35
C SER A 221 21.57 -47.92 2.29
N THR A 222 22.73 -47.45 1.83
CA THR A 222 23.66 -46.68 2.66
C THR A 222 23.74 -45.21 2.23
N VAL A 223 24.35 -44.93 1.07
CA VAL A 223 24.68 -43.58 0.64
C VAL A 223 23.43 -42.82 0.19
N ASP A 224 22.59 -43.40 -0.68
CA ASP A 224 21.47 -42.72 -1.26
C ASP A 224 20.38 -42.41 -0.22
N LEU A 225 20.17 -43.37 0.71
CA LEU A 225 19.22 -43.18 1.81
C LEU A 225 19.69 -42.05 2.75
N GLN A 226 20.98 -42.01 3.11
CA GLN A 226 21.54 -40.96 3.95
C GLN A 226 21.48 -39.59 3.29
N ASP A 227 21.79 -39.50 1.99
CA ASP A 227 21.72 -38.24 1.26
C ASP A 227 20.28 -37.69 1.19
N ILE A 228 19.29 -38.55 0.96
CA ILE A 228 17.85 -38.13 0.95
C ILE A 228 17.42 -37.66 2.35
N GLU A 229 17.89 -38.33 3.43
CA GLU A 229 17.63 -37.85 4.80
C GLU A 229 18.26 -36.47 5.06
N GLN A 230 19.44 -36.18 4.52
CA GLN A 230 20.03 -34.84 4.58
C GLN A 230 19.17 -33.79 3.85
N PHE A 231 18.72 -34.09 2.64
CA PHE A 231 17.80 -33.19 1.90
C PHE A 231 16.51 -32.95 2.67
N GLN A 232 15.92 -34.01 3.26
CA GLN A 232 14.70 -33.85 4.08
C GLN A 232 14.96 -32.88 5.25
N ASN A 233 16.05 -33.03 5.98
CA ASN A 233 16.39 -32.17 7.11
C ASN A 233 16.63 -30.71 6.66
N GLU A 234 17.28 -30.50 5.50
CA GLU A 234 17.51 -29.17 4.95
C GLU A 234 16.22 -28.49 4.52
N PHE A 235 15.35 -29.18 3.81
CA PHE A 235 14.07 -28.59 3.39
C PHE A 235 13.14 -28.35 4.58
N HIS A 236 13.19 -29.18 5.62
CA HIS A 236 12.50 -28.89 6.89
C HIS A 236 13.02 -27.62 7.56
N ARG A 237 14.35 -27.41 7.57
CA ARG A 237 14.96 -26.18 8.08
C ARG A 237 14.53 -24.97 7.26
N TYR A 238 14.53 -25.06 5.93
CA TYR A 238 14.05 -23.96 5.06
C TYR A 238 12.59 -23.63 5.32
N ARG A 239 11.72 -24.62 5.50
CA ARG A 239 10.32 -24.41 5.90
C ARG A 239 10.22 -23.68 7.24
N GLY A 240 11.03 -24.07 8.20
CA GLY A 240 11.13 -23.37 9.50
C GLY A 240 11.51 -21.89 9.33
N GLU A 241 12.48 -21.60 8.47
CA GLU A 241 12.92 -20.24 8.16
C GLU A 241 11.83 -19.42 7.47
N VAL A 242 11.12 -20.00 6.49
CA VAL A 242 9.95 -19.38 5.85
C VAL A 242 8.88 -19.04 6.89
N GLY A 243 8.59 -20.00 7.80
CA GLY A 243 7.62 -19.80 8.87
C GLY A 243 8.00 -18.66 9.83
N VAL A 244 9.29 -18.48 10.13
CA VAL A 244 9.78 -17.33 10.92
C VAL A 244 9.56 -16.02 10.16
N ARG A 245 9.91 -15.96 8.87
CA ARG A 245 9.73 -14.78 8.03
C ARG A 245 8.26 -14.40 7.88
N LEU A 246 7.37 -15.38 7.69
CA LEU A 246 5.92 -15.14 7.61
C LEU A 246 5.34 -14.56 8.91
N ARG A 247 5.79 -15.06 10.06
CA ARG A 247 5.40 -14.48 11.36
C ARG A 247 5.92 -13.06 11.53
N GLU A 248 7.15 -12.79 11.10
CA GLU A 248 7.72 -11.45 11.13
C GLU A 248 6.89 -10.48 10.28
N LEU A 249 6.49 -10.87 9.05
CA LEU A 249 5.60 -10.07 8.20
C LEU A 249 4.26 -9.77 8.88
N THR A 250 3.66 -10.76 9.55
CA THR A 250 2.40 -10.58 10.26
C THR A 250 2.53 -9.60 11.42
N ASN A 251 3.62 -9.65 12.17
CA ASN A 251 3.88 -8.73 13.27
C ASN A 251 4.06 -7.29 12.78
N TYR A 252 4.83 -7.09 11.70
CA TYR A 252 5.02 -5.77 11.13
C TYR A 252 3.75 -5.21 10.49
N GLU A 253 2.95 -6.04 9.85
CA GLU A 253 1.64 -5.64 9.32
C GLU A 253 0.73 -5.10 10.43
N GLN A 254 0.62 -5.82 11.56
CA GLN A 254 -0.18 -5.37 12.69
C GLN A 254 0.36 -4.07 13.30
N LEU A 255 1.69 -3.95 13.42
CA LEU A 255 2.33 -2.73 13.89
C LEU A 255 2.01 -1.54 12.98
N HIS A 256 2.07 -1.74 11.66
CA HIS A 256 1.77 -0.70 10.67
C HIS A 256 0.29 -0.31 10.66
N LEU A 257 -0.63 -1.26 10.81
CA LEU A 257 -2.06 -0.96 10.94
C LEU A 257 -2.32 -0.07 12.16
N ASN A 258 -1.82 -0.45 13.33
CA ASN A 258 -1.99 0.34 14.55
C ASN A 258 -1.36 1.74 14.42
N ARG A 259 -0.17 1.83 13.82
CA ARG A 259 0.51 3.12 13.62
C ARG A 259 -0.25 4.01 12.62
N ARG A 260 -0.76 3.43 11.54
CA ARG A 260 -1.56 4.14 10.54
C ARG A 260 -2.82 4.72 11.16
N ASP A 261 -3.53 3.95 11.98
CA ASP A 261 -4.74 4.40 12.66
C ASP A 261 -4.46 5.57 13.61
N GLN A 262 -3.35 5.52 14.37
CA GLN A 262 -2.91 6.66 15.18
C GLN A 262 -2.60 7.91 14.35
N LEU A 263 -1.90 7.75 13.21
CA LEU A 263 -1.58 8.87 12.34
C LEU A 263 -2.82 9.47 11.68
N LEU A 264 -3.80 8.64 11.30
CA LEU A 264 -5.08 9.09 10.78
C LEU A 264 -5.88 9.85 11.84
N GLY A 265 -5.90 9.38 13.09
CA GLY A 265 -6.52 10.11 14.20
C GLY A 265 -5.85 11.49 14.41
N ASN A 266 -4.53 11.54 14.46
CA ASN A 266 -3.79 12.80 14.59
C ASN A 266 -4.04 13.75 13.39
N LEU A 267 -4.18 13.21 12.19
CA LEU A 267 -4.49 13.98 10.99
C LEU A 267 -5.91 14.54 11.06
N ALA A 268 -6.87 13.73 11.50
CA ALA A 268 -8.26 14.15 11.72
C ALA A 268 -8.35 15.29 12.76
N ASP A 269 -7.64 15.18 13.88
CA ASP A 269 -7.58 16.23 14.90
C ASP A 269 -7.08 17.59 14.37
N ILE A 270 -6.20 17.56 13.34
CA ILE A 270 -5.68 18.77 12.72
C ILE A 270 -6.63 19.31 11.64
N GLU A 271 -7.17 18.43 10.78
CA GLU A 271 -7.87 18.82 9.54
C GLU A 271 -9.37 18.86 9.67
N GLU A 272 -9.98 18.02 10.53
CA GLU A 272 -11.43 17.92 10.64
C GLU A 272 -12.04 19.07 11.40
N ILE A 273 -13.29 19.36 11.08
CA ILE A 273 -14.09 20.39 11.72
C ILE A 273 -15.16 19.74 12.59
N ASP A 274 -15.47 20.39 13.73
CA ASP A 274 -16.70 20.07 14.47
C ASP A 274 -17.91 20.48 13.62
N LEU A 275 -18.59 19.50 13.03
CA LEU A 275 -19.74 19.72 12.16
C LEU A 275 -20.90 20.44 12.87
N ALA A 276 -21.11 20.19 14.17
CA ALA A 276 -22.19 20.84 14.90
C ALA A 276 -21.90 22.35 15.05
N GLN A 277 -20.66 22.69 15.39
CA GLN A 277 -20.21 24.08 15.46
C GLN A 277 -20.21 24.72 14.07
N ALA A 278 -19.75 24.03 13.03
CA ALA A 278 -19.70 24.54 11.67
C ALA A 278 -21.11 24.86 11.11
N ILE A 279 -22.08 23.96 11.34
CA ILE A 279 -23.48 24.18 10.94
C ILE A 279 -24.08 25.38 11.68
N SER A 280 -23.76 25.54 12.97
CA SER A 280 -24.20 26.70 13.75
C SER A 280 -23.65 28.01 13.19
N GLN A 281 -22.36 28.04 12.84
CA GLN A 281 -21.69 29.19 12.23
C GLN A 281 -22.24 29.48 10.81
N LEU A 282 -22.53 28.42 10.02
CA LEU A 282 -23.17 28.58 8.73
C LEU A 282 -24.52 29.27 8.86
N LYS A 283 -25.41 28.78 9.75
CA LYS A 283 -26.72 29.39 9.99
C LYS A 283 -26.59 30.85 10.43
N GLN A 284 -25.64 31.16 11.30
CA GLN A 284 -25.40 32.54 11.72
C GLN A 284 -24.92 33.41 10.55
N SER A 285 -24.07 32.89 9.67
CA SER A 285 -23.60 33.59 8.47
C SER A 285 -24.73 33.81 7.47
N GLU A 286 -25.62 32.84 7.28
CA GLU A 286 -26.84 32.97 6.44
C GLU A 286 -27.77 34.06 6.95
N LEU A 287 -28.04 34.08 8.27
CA LEU A 287 -28.87 35.13 8.88
C LEU A 287 -28.21 36.51 8.76
N SER A 288 -26.89 36.60 8.94
CA SER A 288 -26.17 37.87 8.75
C SER A 288 -26.22 38.35 7.30
N TYR A 289 -26.13 37.46 6.33
CA TYR A 289 -26.27 37.78 4.92
C TYR A 289 -27.68 38.27 4.59
N GLN A 290 -28.72 37.56 5.05
CA GLN A 290 -30.11 37.99 4.87
C GLN A 290 -30.39 39.35 5.50
N ALA A 291 -29.90 39.59 6.72
CA ALA A 291 -30.01 40.89 7.38
C ALA A 291 -29.32 42.00 6.58
N SER A 292 -28.10 41.72 6.08
CA SER A 292 -27.34 42.67 5.24
C SER A 292 -28.12 43.07 3.98
N LEU A 293 -28.74 42.09 3.30
CA LEU A 293 -29.59 42.33 2.13
C LEU A 293 -30.82 43.17 2.47
N GLN A 294 -31.50 42.90 3.60
CA GLN A 294 -32.67 43.67 4.03
C GLN A 294 -32.31 45.15 4.32
N VAL A 295 -31.19 45.37 5.01
CA VAL A 295 -30.70 46.73 5.29
C VAL A 295 -30.29 47.42 3.98
N PHE A 296 -29.62 46.71 3.07
CA PHE A 296 -29.24 47.25 1.75
C PHE A 296 -30.44 47.71 0.93
N THR A 297 -31.48 46.86 0.84
CA THR A 297 -32.74 47.23 0.12
C THR A 297 -33.47 48.39 0.77
N ARG A 298 -33.46 48.47 2.11
CA ARG A 298 -34.08 49.57 2.85
C ARG A 298 -33.38 50.90 2.63
N ILE A 299 -32.06 50.92 2.59
CA ILE A 299 -31.25 52.11 2.27
C ILE A 299 -31.49 52.56 0.83
N GLN A 300 -31.56 51.62 -0.13
CA GLN A 300 -31.89 51.96 -1.51
C GLN A 300 -33.29 52.57 -1.66
N SER A 301 -34.31 52.04 -0.99
CA SER A 301 -35.65 52.55 -1.04
C SER A 301 -35.77 53.97 -0.46
N VAL A 302 -35.10 54.26 0.68
CA VAL A 302 -35.09 55.58 1.28
C VAL A 302 -34.44 56.61 0.35
N ASN A 303 -33.30 56.27 -0.27
CA ASN A 303 -32.62 57.17 -1.21
C ASN A 303 -33.43 57.46 -2.47
N LEU A 304 -34.16 56.47 -2.98
CA LEU A 304 -35.03 56.64 -4.15
C LEU A 304 -36.23 57.57 -3.83
N PHE A 305 -36.85 57.41 -2.64
CA PHE A 305 -37.96 58.27 -2.19
C PHE A 305 -37.53 59.72 -1.95
N ASP A 306 -36.33 59.93 -1.37
CA ASP A 306 -35.77 61.27 -1.18
C ASP A 306 -35.44 61.97 -2.52
N PHE A 307 -34.98 61.19 -3.52
CA PHE A 307 -34.71 61.71 -4.87
C PHE A 307 -35.98 62.11 -5.59
N LEU A 308 -37.08 61.34 -5.43
CA LEU A 308 -38.40 61.63 -6.05
C LEU A 308 -39.18 62.76 -5.34
N ARG A 309 -38.85 63.09 -4.07
CA ARG A 309 -39.50 64.15 -3.29
C ARG A 309 -38.78 65.48 -3.37
N GLY A 310 -37.52 65.49 -3.85
CA GLY A 310 -36.70 66.72 -3.98
C GLY A 310 -36.55 67.25 -5.41
N GLY A 311 -37.39 66.75 -6.39
CA GLY A 311 -37.48 67.22 -7.76
C GLY A 311 -38.67 68.16 -7.97
#